data_d0880dcd875f3cea466545d5ddfb945a
#
_entry.id   d0880dcd875f3cea466545d5ddfb945a
#
_cell.length_a   1.000
_cell.length_b   1.000
_cell.length_c   1.000
_cell.angle_alpha   90.00
_cell.angle_beta   90.00
_cell.angle_gamma   90.00
#
_symmetry.space_group_name_H-M   'P 1'
#
loop_
_entity.id
_entity.type
_entity.pdbx_description
1 polymer ?
#
loop_
_entity_poly.entity_id
_entity_poly.type
_entity_poly.pdbx_seq_one_letter_code
_entity_poly.pdbx_strand_id
1 'polypeptide(L)'
;MPATSLPDGSPDPLGGLHDALLAWLPGQRWFPAKGREIAGMRTVSHAVISAPDETPSVEHAVIAVAFTDPGGGTGGAGEERYQLVLGAQASPPGDLEHAVIGRRTLDGPDEVVYDGLADGRISRMFLALITENATRGPLRFVAEPGSEAPIVGPGRPLLGEQSNSSVIYGERAILKLFRRATAGLNPDLELHRALHRAGSGEIAPLLGAIEGELDGEAMTVAMLQGYAANSADGWSMALTSVRDLLAEADLRADEVGGDFAGEAHRIGKTVAAVHLELAHALGTRPLDDAAARDVEEWMLERLDRAAAAVDGVAEQRDAIAAVLRGVTSAGPSTLQRIHGDLHLGQELRTPTGWLVIDFEGEPSKSLADRVRPDSPMRDVAAMLRSFDYAAFHQLAEWEQSADEPDPQLERRAQEWADRNRSAFCDGYAQVSGTDPRENPELLRAYELDKAVYEVLYETRNRPGWVAIPLRSMRRLLTPVGRAER
;
A
#
# COMPACT_ATOMS: atom_id res chain seq x y z
N MET A 1 25.02 23.64 -8.18
CA MET A 1 24.29 24.88 -7.91
C MET A 1 22.81 24.53 -8.01
N PRO A 2 21.97 24.87 -7.04
CA PRO A 2 20.54 24.66 -7.19
C PRO A 2 20.05 25.42 -8.43
N ALA A 3 19.10 24.86 -9.16
CA ALA A 3 18.47 25.54 -10.28
C ALA A 3 17.74 26.78 -9.73
N THR A 4 18.09 27.95 -10.23
CA THR A 4 17.48 29.22 -9.78
C THR A 4 16.19 29.56 -10.51
N SER A 5 15.71 28.65 -11.37
CA SER A 5 14.49 28.80 -12.17
C SER A 5 13.74 27.48 -12.35
N LEU A 6 12.42 27.60 -12.49
CA LEU A 6 11.53 26.52 -12.91
C LEU A 6 11.79 26.12 -14.39
N PRO A 7 11.23 24.96 -14.85
CA PRO A 7 11.37 24.53 -16.24
C PRO A 7 10.86 25.54 -17.28
N ASP A 8 9.92 26.42 -16.91
CA ASP A 8 9.38 27.48 -17.74
C ASP A 8 10.23 28.77 -17.73
N GLY A 9 11.35 28.77 -17.00
CA GLY A 9 12.28 29.89 -16.89
C GLY A 9 11.92 30.93 -15.82
N SER A 10 10.81 30.75 -15.07
CA SER A 10 10.45 31.63 -13.97
C SER A 10 11.38 31.40 -12.75
N PRO A 11 11.56 32.39 -11.85
CA PRO A 11 12.30 32.20 -10.61
C PRO A 11 11.73 31.03 -9.80
N ASP A 12 12.62 30.21 -9.20
CA ASP A 12 12.18 29.11 -8.33
C ASP A 12 11.70 29.67 -6.96
N PRO A 13 10.38 29.58 -6.65
CA PRO A 13 9.83 30.10 -5.42
C PRO A 13 10.28 29.32 -4.18
N LEU A 14 10.86 28.13 -4.34
CA LEU A 14 11.45 27.32 -3.28
C LEU A 14 12.97 27.46 -3.19
N GLY A 15 13.61 28.26 -4.06
CA GLY A 15 15.07 28.37 -4.12
C GLY A 15 15.71 28.75 -2.79
N GLY A 16 15.09 29.64 -2.03
CA GLY A 16 15.53 30.02 -0.69
C GLY A 16 15.29 28.96 0.42
N LEU A 17 14.56 27.89 0.10
CA LEU A 17 14.22 26.80 1.03
C LEU A 17 14.96 25.49 0.72
N HIS A 18 15.72 25.40 -0.35
CA HIS A 18 16.33 24.14 -0.78
C HIS A 18 17.16 23.50 0.33
N ASP A 19 18.04 24.24 1.00
CA ASP A 19 18.89 23.72 2.07
C ASP A 19 18.04 23.25 3.27
N ALA A 20 16.98 24.01 3.62
CA ALA A 20 16.07 23.65 4.69
C ALA A 20 15.26 22.40 4.35
N LEU A 21 14.76 22.26 3.12
CA LEU A 21 14.04 21.09 2.62
C LEU A 21 14.95 19.84 2.61
N LEU A 22 16.20 19.98 2.15
CA LEU A 22 17.19 18.89 2.16
C LEU A 22 17.48 18.38 3.58
N ALA A 23 17.50 19.27 4.57
CA ALA A 23 17.67 18.90 5.97
C ALA A 23 16.39 18.30 6.58
N TRP A 24 15.22 18.75 6.16
CA TRP A 24 13.92 18.35 6.70
C TRP A 24 13.42 17.01 6.16
N LEU A 25 13.59 16.75 4.85
CA LEU A 25 13.07 15.55 4.16
C LEU A 25 13.46 14.22 4.81
N PRO A 26 14.75 13.97 5.19
CA PRO A 26 15.15 12.68 5.78
C PRO A 26 14.47 12.38 7.12
N GLY A 27 14.00 13.40 7.83
CA GLY A 27 13.25 13.28 9.08
C GLY A 27 11.80 12.86 8.88
N GLN A 28 11.26 12.93 7.66
CA GLN A 28 9.87 12.64 7.41
C GLN A 28 9.61 11.14 7.34
N ARG A 29 8.51 10.68 7.97
CA ARG A 29 8.15 9.25 7.99
C ARG A 29 7.82 8.70 6.61
N TRP A 30 7.18 9.52 5.79
CA TRP A 30 6.77 9.20 4.42
C TRP A 30 7.91 9.24 3.39
N PHE A 31 9.09 9.74 3.77
CA PHE A 31 10.25 9.79 2.89
C PHE A 31 11.00 8.45 2.91
N PRO A 32 10.93 7.62 1.86
CA PRO A 32 11.41 6.23 1.91
C PRO A 32 12.93 6.10 1.81
N ALA A 33 13.61 7.15 1.39
CA ALA A 33 15.04 7.15 1.10
C ALA A 33 15.92 7.33 2.37
N LYS A 34 15.47 6.86 3.53
CA LYS A 34 16.26 6.90 4.77
C LYS A 34 17.55 6.13 4.58
N GLY A 35 18.69 6.82 4.79
CA GLY A 35 20.02 6.23 4.63
C GLY A 35 20.61 6.33 3.22
N ARG A 36 19.86 6.85 2.23
CA ARG A 36 20.41 7.22 0.92
C ARG A 36 20.92 8.65 0.95
N GLU A 37 22.07 8.88 0.35
CA GLU A 37 22.65 10.22 0.25
C GLU A 37 21.97 11.01 -0.87
N ILE A 38 21.43 12.18 -0.54
CA ILE A 38 20.78 13.08 -1.49
C ILE A 38 21.87 13.88 -2.22
N ALA A 39 21.95 13.70 -3.54
CA ALA A 39 22.87 14.41 -4.41
C ALA A 39 22.40 15.84 -4.73
N GLY A 40 21.09 16.07 -4.71
CA GLY A 40 20.49 17.38 -4.99
C GLY A 40 18.99 17.34 -5.05
N MET A 41 18.39 18.51 -5.16
CA MET A 41 16.95 18.70 -5.30
C MET A 41 16.68 19.86 -6.26
N ARG A 42 15.57 19.78 -6.98
CA ARG A 42 15.04 20.86 -7.80
C ARG A 42 13.51 20.92 -7.70
N THR A 43 12.95 22.09 -7.88
CA THR A 43 11.50 22.27 -8.04
C THR A 43 11.08 21.86 -9.44
N VAL A 44 10.05 21.03 -9.53
CA VAL A 44 9.46 20.58 -10.81
C VAL A 44 8.27 21.46 -11.18
N SER A 45 7.38 21.69 -10.19
CA SER A 45 6.23 22.58 -10.34
C SER A 45 5.90 23.25 -9.01
N HIS A 46 5.25 24.41 -9.10
CA HIS A 46 4.79 25.17 -7.95
C HIS A 46 3.50 25.91 -8.30
N ALA A 47 2.56 25.94 -7.36
CA ALA A 47 1.32 26.70 -7.49
C ALA A 47 0.83 27.21 -6.14
N VAL A 48 0.34 28.44 -6.10
CA VAL A 48 -0.38 29.00 -4.96
C VAL A 48 -1.85 28.55 -5.05
N ILE A 49 -2.36 27.96 -3.98
CA ILE A 49 -3.73 27.40 -3.89
C ILE A 49 -4.67 28.36 -3.19
N SER A 50 -4.18 29.08 -2.17
CA SER A 50 -4.96 30.08 -1.42
C SER A 50 -5.28 31.30 -2.27
N ALA A 51 -6.34 32.05 -1.91
CA ALA A 51 -6.59 33.37 -2.46
C ALA A 51 -5.50 34.35 -1.99
N PRO A 52 -5.27 35.46 -2.73
CA PRO A 52 -4.16 36.40 -2.45
C PRO A 52 -4.21 37.04 -1.06
N ASP A 53 -5.36 37.12 -0.46
CA ASP A 53 -5.63 37.76 0.86
C ASP A 53 -5.85 36.74 1.98
N GLU A 54 -5.76 35.43 1.68
CA GLU A 54 -5.88 34.37 2.68
C GLU A 54 -4.58 34.17 3.46
N THR A 55 -4.70 33.90 4.75
CA THR A 55 -3.61 33.57 5.65
C THR A 55 -3.92 32.28 6.44
N PRO A 56 -3.06 31.27 6.36
CA PRO A 56 -1.76 31.23 5.68
C PRO A 56 -1.87 31.21 4.15
N SER A 57 -0.84 31.68 3.46
CA SER A 57 -0.64 31.32 2.04
C SER A 57 -0.47 29.81 1.96
N VAL A 58 -1.16 29.17 1.02
CA VAL A 58 -1.11 27.72 0.80
C VAL A 58 -0.58 27.43 -0.59
N GLU A 59 0.42 26.56 -0.65
CA GLU A 59 1.13 26.27 -1.88
C GLU A 59 1.21 24.74 -2.07
N HIS A 60 1.14 24.32 -3.33
CA HIS A 60 1.47 22.97 -3.75
C HIS A 60 2.74 23.00 -4.58
N ALA A 61 3.67 22.13 -4.26
CA ALA A 61 4.92 22.00 -5.01
C ALA A 61 5.22 20.53 -5.31
N VAL A 62 5.80 20.27 -6.47
CA VAL A 62 6.46 19.00 -6.79
C VAL A 62 7.94 19.24 -6.84
N ILE A 63 8.70 18.48 -6.07
CA ILE A 63 10.16 18.49 -6.04
C ILE A 63 10.70 17.19 -6.61
N ALA A 64 11.84 17.25 -7.28
CA ALA A 64 12.61 16.10 -7.71
C ALA A 64 13.88 16.00 -6.85
N VAL A 65 14.10 14.85 -6.25
CA VAL A 65 15.24 14.54 -5.38
C VAL A 65 16.13 13.53 -6.08
N ALA A 66 17.38 13.90 -6.33
CA ALA A 66 18.40 13.04 -6.91
C ALA A 66 19.23 12.40 -5.81
N PHE A 67 19.61 11.13 -6.00
CA PHE A 67 20.43 10.35 -5.04
C PHE A 67 21.78 9.98 -5.67
N THR A 68 22.83 9.87 -4.85
CA THR A 68 24.19 9.52 -5.31
C THR A 68 24.29 8.07 -5.77
N ASP A 69 23.49 7.18 -5.19
CA ASP A 69 23.43 5.77 -5.59
C ASP A 69 22.24 5.50 -6.53
N PRO A 70 22.41 4.76 -7.63
CA PRO A 70 21.32 4.40 -8.52
C PRO A 70 20.41 3.31 -7.95
N GLY A 71 20.30 3.21 -6.63
CA GLY A 71 19.56 2.16 -5.93
C GLY A 71 18.10 2.08 -6.31
N GLY A 72 17.78 1.08 -7.12
CA GLY A 72 16.52 0.30 -7.14
C GLY A 72 15.16 0.99 -7.30
N GLY A 73 15.11 2.27 -7.63
CA GLY A 73 13.84 2.95 -7.92
C GLY A 73 13.43 2.79 -9.38
N THR A 74 12.15 2.64 -9.63
CA THR A 74 11.50 2.41 -10.93
C THR A 74 11.49 3.63 -11.87
N GLY A 75 12.28 4.68 -11.57
CA GLY A 75 12.47 5.86 -12.41
C GLY A 75 13.91 5.95 -12.86
N GLY A 76 14.16 6.21 -14.14
CA GLY A 76 15.51 6.31 -14.71
C GLY A 76 16.41 7.26 -13.92
N ALA A 77 17.68 6.86 -13.77
CA ALA A 77 18.79 7.66 -13.21
C ALA A 77 18.54 8.34 -11.85
N GLY A 78 18.17 7.58 -10.78
CA GLY A 78 18.35 8.04 -9.40
C GLY A 78 17.51 9.23 -8.93
N GLU A 79 16.53 9.71 -9.68
CA GLU A 79 15.65 10.83 -9.32
C GLU A 79 14.25 10.31 -8.91
N GLU A 80 13.77 10.76 -7.77
CA GLU A 80 12.41 10.49 -7.29
C GLU A 80 11.67 11.82 -7.08
N ARG A 81 10.35 11.82 -7.32
CA ARG A 81 9.53 13.03 -7.22
C ARG A 81 8.59 12.94 -6.04
N TYR A 82 8.49 14.05 -5.32
CA TYR A 82 7.64 14.17 -4.14
C TYR A 82 6.79 15.42 -4.22
N GLN A 83 5.56 15.35 -3.72
CA GLN A 83 4.70 16.52 -3.60
C GLN A 83 4.64 17.01 -2.16
N LEU A 84 4.60 18.32 -2.04
CA LEU A 84 4.52 19.05 -0.79
C LEU A 84 3.30 19.96 -0.80
N VAL A 85 2.59 20.00 0.31
CA VAL A 85 1.64 21.05 0.63
C VAL A 85 2.32 21.94 1.66
N LEU A 86 2.50 23.20 1.33
CA LEU A 86 3.22 24.15 2.17
C LEU A 86 2.23 25.22 2.68
N GLY A 87 2.36 25.54 3.96
CA GLY A 87 1.75 26.72 4.54
C GLY A 87 2.82 27.78 4.76
N ALA A 88 2.54 29.05 4.44
CA ALA A 88 3.46 30.16 4.64
C ALA A 88 2.76 31.35 5.29
N GLN A 89 3.37 31.90 6.33
CA GLN A 89 2.92 33.13 7.01
C GLN A 89 4.01 33.72 7.88
N ALA A 90 3.89 35.02 8.22
CA ALA A 90 4.90 35.72 9.01
C ALA A 90 5.13 35.10 10.41
N SER A 91 4.06 34.60 11.05
CA SER A 91 4.10 34.05 12.41
C SER A 91 3.08 32.91 12.55
N PRO A 92 3.49 31.67 12.34
CA PRO A 92 2.59 30.51 12.51
C PRO A 92 2.23 30.32 14.00
N PRO A 93 1.08 29.68 14.29
CA PRO A 93 0.74 29.24 15.64
C PRO A 93 1.82 28.36 16.25
N GLY A 94 2.04 28.45 17.58
CA GLY A 94 3.10 27.72 18.26
C GLY A 94 2.97 26.19 18.22
N ASP A 95 1.78 25.67 18.03
CA ASP A 95 1.51 24.22 17.84
C ASP A 95 2.03 23.67 16.50
N LEU A 96 2.41 24.54 15.55
CA LEU A 96 3.01 24.17 14.26
C LEU A 96 4.54 24.18 14.26
N GLU A 97 5.22 24.49 15.38
CA GLU A 97 6.69 24.52 15.44
C GLU A 97 7.34 23.21 14.96
N HIS A 98 6.71 22.07 15.26
CA HIS A 98 7.21 20.75 14.85
C HIS A 98 7.11 20.51 13.33
N ALA A 99 6.31 21.29 12.61
CA ALA A 99 6.10 21.17 11.17
C ALA A 99 6.90 22.20 10.36
N VAL A 100 7.63 23.11 11.04
CA VAL A 100 8.42 24.14 10.37
C VAL A 100 9.53 23.53 9.53
N ILE A 101 9.61 23.98 8.28
CA ILE A 101 10.64 23.61 7.30
C ILE A 101 11.75 24.67 7.32
N GLY A 102 11.38 25.96 7.22
CA GLY A 102 12.36 27.04 7.17
C GLY A 102 11.71 28.43 7.10
N ARG A 103 12.54 29.39 6.74
CA ARG A 103 12.12 30.78 6.48
C ARG A 103 12.51 31.19 5.09
N ARG A 104 11.71 32.03 4.45
CA ARG A 104 12.05 32.62 3.15
C ARG A 104 11.60 34.08 3.11
N THR A 105 12.25 34.85 2.24
CA THR A 105 11.82 36.18 1.85
C THR A 105 11.54 36.12 0.34
N LEU A 106 10.28 36.26 -0.03
CA LEU A 106 9.86 36.56 -1.39
C LEU A 106 9.61 38.09 -1.46
N ASP A 107 8.94 38.60 -2.46
CA ASP A 107 8.69 40.03 -2.69
C ASP A 107 7.95 40.79 -1.55
N GLY A 108 8.08 40.33 -0.30
CA GLY A 108 7.39 40.82 0.89
C GLY A 108 8.18 40.60 2.19
N PRO A 109 7.49 40.59 3.35
CA PRO A 109 8.11 40.30 4.65
C PRO A 109 8.55 38.84 4.73
N ASP A 110 9.48 38.55 5.65
CA ASP A 110 9.93 37.19 5.96
C ASP A 110 8.76 36.31 6.36
N GLU A 111 8.70 35.12 5.76
CA GLU A 111 7.70 34.11 6.04
C GLU A 111 8.31 32.86 6.65
N VAL A 112 7.59 32.24 7.57
CA VAL A 112 7.87 30.89 8.06
C VAL A 112 7.08 29.90 7.20
N VAL A 113 7.78 28.94 6.62
CA VAL A 113 7.21 27.87 5.77
C VAL A 113 7.20 26.56 6.54
N TYR A 114 6.09 25.85 6.48
CA TYR A 114 5.85 24.59 7.22
C TYR A 114 5.06 23.57 6.40
N ASP A 115 5.07 22.30 6.82
CA ASP A 115 4.20 21.28 6.20
C ASP A 115 2.73 21.62 6.46
N GLY A 116 2.04 22.02 5.42
CA GLY A 116 0.67 22.53 5.49
C GLY A 116 -0.36 21.50 5.97
N LEU A 117 -0.07 20.19 5.87
CA LEU A 117 -0.98 19.17 6.40
C LEU A 117 -1.06 19.15 7.92
N ALA A 118 -0.09 19.74 8.62
CA ALA A 118 -0.15 19.93 10.06
C ALA A 118 -1.16 20.99 10.47
N ASP A 119 -1.53 21.89 9.56
CA ASP A 119 -2.44 23.00 9.84
C ASP A 119 -3.92 22.65 9.56
N GLY A 120 -4.70 22.59 10.61
CA GLY A 120 -6.13 22.32 10.50
C GLY A 120 -6.93 23.35 9.68
N ARG A 121 -6.38 24.56 9.44
CA ARG A 121 -7.01 25.59 8.58
C ARG A 121 -6.87 25.18 7.10
N ILE A 122 -5.67 24.68 6.71
CA ILE A 122 -5.37 24.22 5.36
C ILE A 122 -6.19 22.98 5.03
N SER A 123 -6.24 22.01 5.95
CA SER A 123 -7.05 20.81 5.75
C SER A 123 -8.54 21.13 5.60
N ARG A 124 -9.05 22.10 6.36
CA ARG A 124 -10.44 22.58 6.20
C ARG A 124 -10.66 23.25 4.85
N MET A 125 -9.70 24.05 4.37
CA MET A 125 -9.74 24.65 3.03
C MET A 125 -9.83 23.59 1.93
N PHE A 126 -9.01 22.54 1.98
CA PHE A 126 -9.06 21.46 1.00
C PHE A 126 -10.43 20.79 0.94
N LEU A 127 -11.03 20.59 2.09
CA LEU A 127 -12.37 20.01 2.18
C LEU A 127 -13.43 20.91 1.54
N ALA A 128 -13.38 22.22 1.82
CA ALA A 128 -14.29 23.19 1.20
C ALA A 128 -14.11 23.21 -0.32
N LEU A 129 -12.87 23.26 -0.81
CA LEU A 129 -12.56 23.25 -2.24
C LEU A 129 -13.05 21.96 -2.94
N ILE A 130 -12.93 20.79 -2.30
CA ILE A 130 -13.50 19.53 -2.82
C ILE A 130 -15.02 19.65 -2.92
N THR A 131 -15.68 20.09 -1.86
CA THR A 131 -17.15 20.24 -1.82
C THR A 131 -17.66 21.20 -2.90
N GLU A 132 -16.90 22.25 -3.19
CA GLU A 132 -17.23 23.28 -4.20
C GLU A 132 -16.88 22.88 -5.63
N ASN A 133 -16.22 21.73 -5.84
CA ASN A 133 -15.63 21.34 -7.12
C ASN A 133 -14.72 22.44 -7.71
N ALA A 134 -13.88 23.02 -6.87
CA ALA A 134 -13.09 24.20 -7.22
C ALA A 134 -11.86 23.83 -8.07
N THR A 135 -11.36 24.81 -8.81
CA THR A 135 -10.05 24.75 -9.45
C THR A 135 -9.15 25.85 -8.87
N ARG A 136 -7.92 25.52 -8.53
CA ARG A 136 -6.91 26.45 -8.03
C ARG A 136 -5.57 26.19 -8.73
N GLY A 137 -5.15 27.12 -9.57
CA GLY A 137 -3.99 26.90 -10.44
C GLY A 137 -4.12 25.60 -11.25
N PRO A 138 -3.14 24.70 -11.23
CA PRO A 138 -3.18 23.43 -11.95
C PRO A 138 -3.99 22.34 -11.21
N LEU A 139 -4.50 22.61 -9.99
CA LEU A 139 -5.20 21.63 -9.17
C LEU A 139 -6.70 21.70 -9.34
N ARG A 140 -7.33 20.53 -9.51
CA ARG A 140 -8.76 20.33 -9.52
C ARG A 140 -9.18 19.59 -8.25
N PHE A 141 -10.07 20.20 -7.50
CA PHE A 141 -10.70 19.61 -6.33
C PHE A 141 -12.07 19.07 -6.78
N VAL A 142 -12.28 17.77 -6.62
CA VAL A 142 -13.43 17.08 -7.20
C VAL A 142 -14.20 16.34 -6.12
N ALA A 143 -15.50 16.64 -5.95
CA ALA A 143 -16.40 15.80 -5.17
C ALA A 143 -16.86 14.62 -6.02
N GLU A 144 -16.88 13.41 -5.47
CA GLU A 144 -17.44 12.27 -6.20
C GLU A 144 -18.97 12.34 -6.24
N PRO A 145 -19.59 12.01 -7.38
CA PRO A 145 -21.05 12.05 -7.53
C PRO A 145 -21.75 11.12 -6.52
N GLY A 146 -22.78 11.64 -5.86
CA GLY A 146 -23.54 10.89 -4.87
C GLY A 146 -22.92 10.85 -3.47
N SER A 147 -21.74 11.41 -3.30
CA SER A 147 -21.13 11.56 -1.97
C SER A 147 -21.73 12.79 -1.29
N GLU A 148 -22.33 12.60 -0.13
CA GLU A 148 -22.55 13.70 0.79
C GLU A 148 -21.25 13.94 1.56
N ALA A 149 -20.62 15.07 1.35
CA ALA A 149 -19.47 15.47 2.17
C ALA A 149 -19.99 16.09 3.49
N PRO A 150 -20.18 15.30 4.54
CA PRO A 150 -20.80 15.79 5.78
C PRO A 150 -19.73 16.28 6.74
N ILE A 151 -18.84 17.16 6.33
CA ILE A 151 -17.63 17.35 7.09
C ILE A 151 -17.58 18.74 7.68
N VAL A 152 -17.46 18.77 8.98
CA VAL A 152 -17.35 20.00 9.76
C VAL A 152 -16.13 19.90 10.67
N GLY A 153 -15.25 20.87 10.57
CA GLY A 153 -14.11 21.01 11.47
C GLY A 153 -12.73 20.89 10.83
N PRO A 154 -11.68 21.24 11.58
CA PRO A 154 -10.31 21.07 11.13
C PRO A 154 -9.94 19.59 11.05
N GLY A 155 -9.08 19.26 10.09
CA GLY A 155 -8.48 17.95 10.02
C GLY A 155 -7.39 17.77 11.07
N ARG A 156 -7.16 16.53 11.48
CA ARG A 156 -6.08 16.11 12.37
C ARG A 156 -5.17 15.14 11.63
N PRO A 157 -3.85 15.40 11.53
CA PRO A 157 -2.92 14.46 10.92
C PRO A 157 -2.96 13.10 11.61
N LEU A 158 -2.94 12.02 10.82
CA LEU A 158 -2.76 10.66 11.29
C LEU A 158 -1.26 10.38 11.43
N LEU A 159 -0.84 10.05 12.66
CA LEU A 159 0.55 9.73 12.93
C LEU A 159 0.77 8.23 12.72
N GLY A 160 1.71 7.85 11.86
CA GLY A 160 2.09 6.44 11.71
C GLY A 160 2.22 5.94 10.27
N GLU A 161 1.69 6.62 9.28
CA GLU A 161 1.86 6.26 7.86
C GLU A 161 3.30 6.40 7.39
N GLN A 162 3.70 5.53 6.46
CA GLN A 162 5.07 5.43 5.97
C GLN A 162 5.26 5.88 4.52
N SER A 163 4.23 5.93 3.69
CA SER A 163 4.32 6.28 2.26
C SER A 163 3.51 7.51 1.89
N ASN A 164 2.45 7.78 2.62
CA ASN A 164 1.51 8.86 2.40
C ASN A 164 1.40 9.76 3.63
N SER A 165 0.56 10.78 3.54
CA SER A 165 0.17 11.58 4.71
C SER A 165 -1.33 11.71 4.74
N SER A 166 -1.95 11.28 5.84
CA SER A 166 -3.40 11.33 5.99
C SER A 166 -3.85 12.33 7.03
N VAL A 167 -5.02 12.91 6.77
CA VAL A 167 -5.70 13.85 7.67
C VAL A 167 -7.11 13.35 7.92
N ILE A 168 -7.45 13.16 9.19
CA ILE A 168 -8.77 12.69 9.62
C ILE A 168 -9.65 13.88 9.98
N TYR A 169 -10.87 13.90 9.46
CA TYR A 169 -11.90 14.90 9.75
C TYR A 169 -12.98 14.32 10.67
N GLY A 170 -12.84 14.60 11.96
CA GLY A 170 -13.69 13.99 12.98
C GLY A 170 -13.60 12.45 12.95
N GLU A 171 -14.75 11.78 12.94
CA GLU A 171 -14.86 10.33 12.80
C GLU A 171 -15.51 9.93 11.46
N ARG A 172 -15.46 10.78 10.43
CA ARG A 172 -16.28 10.66 9.24
C ARG A 172 -15.51 10.53 7.94
N ALA A 173 -14.37 11.19 7.80
CA ALA A 173 -13.61 11.17 6.57
C ALA A 173 -12.10 11.20 6.82
N ILE A 174 -11.35 10.71 5.84
CA ILE A 174 -9.90 10.75 5.80
C ILE A 174 -9.46 11.23 4.41
N LEU A 175 -8.56 12.22 4.39
CA LEU A 175 -7.86 12.67 3.19
C LEU A 175 -6.48 12.02 3.18
N LYS A 176 -6.17 11.23 2.15
CA LYS A 176 -4.87 10.59 1.90
C LYS A 176 -4.14 11.38 0.82
N LEU A 177 -3.04 12.08 1.18
CA LEU A 177 -2.15 12.75 0.25
C LEU A 177 -1.04 11.78 -0.18
N PHE A 178 -0.90 11.54 -1.48
CA PHE A 178 0.13 10.67 -2.05
C PHE A 178 1.45 11.41 -2.13
N ARG A 179 2.36 11.24 -1.17
CA ARG A 179 3.61 11.99 -1.11
C ARG A 179 4.52 11.78 -2.32
N ARG A 180 4.51 10.58 -2.91
CA ARG A 180 5.24 10.31 -4.14
C ARG A 180 4.44 10.82 -5.34
N ALA A 181 4.99 11.78 -6.07
CA ALA A 181 4.36 12.35 -7.26
C ALA A 181 4.67 11.48 -8.48
N THR A 182 3.64 10.96 -9.12
CA THR A 182 3.75 10.09 -10.30
C THR A 182 2.77 10.57 -11.36
N ALA A 183 3.22 10.73 -12.60
CA ALA A 183 2.34 10.97 -13.72
C ALA A 183 1.44 9.75 -13.97
N GLY A 184 0.17 9.98 -14.25
CA GLY A 184 -0.86 8.96 -14.36
C GLY A 184 -1.85 8.94 -13.19
N LEU A 185 -2.97 8.24 -13.37
CA LEU A 185 -3.97 8.04 -12.33
C LEU A 185 -3.45 7.03 -11.30
N ASN A 186 -3.50 7.41 -10.01
CA ASN A 186 -3.14 6.49 -8.94
C ASN A 186 -4.12 5.30 -8.88
N PRO A 187 -3.63 4.05 -8.82
CA PRO A 187 -4.47 2.86 -8.75
C PRO A 187 -5.48 2.89 -7.60
N ASP A 188 -5.10 3.45 -6.45
CA ASP A 188 -6.00 3.55 -5.29
C ASP A 188 -7.24 4.39 -5.63
N LEU A 189 -7.06 5.54 -6.26
CA LEU A 189 -8.17 6.37 -6.71
C LEU A 189 -8.97 5.71 -7.85
N GLU A 190 -8.29 5.06 -8.81
CA GLU A 190 -8.95 4.37 -9.93
C GLU A 190 -9.88 3.28 -9.44
N LEU A 191 -9.37 2.38 -8.58
CA LEU A 191 -10.12 1.21 -8.13
C LEU A 191 -11.22 1.59 -7.13
N HIS A 192 -10.94 2.52 -6.21
CA HIS A 192 -11.99 3.06 -5.33
C HIS A 192 -13.11 3.73 -6.13
N ARG A 193 -12.79 4.46 -7.19
CA ARG A 193 -13.77 5.11 -8.05
C ARG A 193 -14.65 4.09 -8.80
N ALA A 194 -14.04 3.02 -9.29
CA ALA A 194 -14.74 1.92 -9.95
C ALA A 194 -15.67 1.18 -8.98
N LEU A 195 -15.19 0.82 -7.81
CA LEU A 195 -15.96 0.14 -6.76
C LEU A 195 -17.08 1.03 -6.19
N HIS A 196 -16.79 2.31 -5.94
CA HIS A 196 -17.80 3.27 -5.49
C HIS A 196 -18.96 3.41 -6.49
N ARG A 197 -18.65 3.51 -7.79
CA ARG A 197 -19.68 3.57 -8.86
C ARG A 197 -20.45 2.27 -9.00
N ALA A 198 -19.85 1.13 -8.68
CA ALA A 198 -20.53 -0.17 -8.62
C ALA A 198 -21.43 -0.31 -7.38
N GLY A 199 -21.34 0.62 -6.42
CA GLY A 199 -22.09 0.57 -5.15
C GLY A 199 -21.53 -0.43 -4.15
N SER A 200 -20.22 -0.69 -4.20
CA SER A 200 -19.54 -1.62 -3.29
C SER A 200 -19.75 -1.28 -1.83
N GLY A 201 -20.08 -2.29 -1.03
CA GLY A 201 -20.11 -2.21 0.44
C GLY A 201 -18.79 -2.64 1.09
N GLU A 202 -17.83 -3.09 0.30
CA GLU A 202 -16.58 -3.72 0.73
C GLU A 202 -15.40 -2.73 0.78
N ILE A 203 -15.66 -1.44 0.53
CA ILE A 203 -14.69 -0.35 0.63
C ILE A 203 -15.28 0.83 1.42
N ALA A 204 -14.42 1.69 1.94
CA ALA A 204 -14.87 2.99 2.43
C ALA A 204 -15.40 3.84 1.26
N PRO A 205 -16.55 4.54 1.39
CA PRO A 205 -17.11 5.33 0.30
C PRO A 205 -16.12 6.41 -0.15
N LEU A 206 -15.92 6.55 -1.46
CA LEU A 206 -15.11 7.63 -2.03
C LEU A 206 -15.91 8.93 -1.98
N LEU A 207 -15.35 9.97 -1.40
CA LEU A 207 -16.02 11.28 -1.20
C LEU A 207 -15.50 12.34 -2.17
N GLY A 208 -14.24 12.22 -2.61
CA GLY A 208 -13.65 13.18 -3.53
C GLY A 208 -12.17 12.93 -3.78
N ALA A 209 -11.58 13.80 -4.60
CA ALA A 209 -10.17 13.74 -4.94
C ALA A 209 -9.59 15.14 -5.19
N ILE A 210 -8.26 15.25 -5.10
CA ILE A 210 -7.50 16.38 -5.63
C ILE A 210 -6.64 15.83 -6.75
N GLU A 211 -6.82 16.38 -7.93
CA GLU A 211 -6.13 15.98 -9.17
C GLU A 211 -5.27 17.14 -9.67
N GLY A 212 -4.17 16.83 -10.32
CA GLY A 212 -3.25 17.80 -10.90
C GLY A 212 -2.70 17.31 -12.23
N GLU A 213 -1.61 17.92 -12.66
CA GLU A 213 -0.87 17.55 -13.86
C GLU A 213 0.63 17.48 -13.56
N LEU A 214 1.30 16.49 -14.11
CA LEU A 214 2.74 16.31 -14.03
C LEU A 214 3.25 15.83 -15.41
N ASP A 215 4.21 16.56 -15.99
CA ASP A 215 4.77 16.26 -17.32
C ASP A 215 3.71 16.20 -18.45
N GLY A 216 2.62 16.95 -18.34
CA GLY A 216 1.52 16.94 -19.32
C GLY A 216 0.54 15.78 -19.19
N GLU A 217 0.68 14.96 -18.16
CA GLU A 217 -0.23 13.87 -17.83
C GLU A 217 -0.98 14.15 -16.53
N ALA A 218 -2.17 13.58 -16.38
CA ALA A 218 -2.92 13.67 -15.13
C ALA A 218 -2.11 13.07 -13.96
N MET A 219 -2.23 13.68 -12.79
CA MET A 219 -1.62 13.21 -11.54
C MET A 219 -2.67 13.19 -10.44
N THR A 220 -2.68 12.14 -9.63
CA THR A 220 -3.47 12.13 -8.40
C THR A 220 -2.67 12.77 -7.26
N VAL A 221 -3.22 13.83 -6.67
CA VAL A 221 -2.62 14.55 -5.54
C VAL A 221 -3.10 13.95 -4.22
N ALA A 222 -4.41 13.81 -4.06
CA ALA A 222 -5.01 13.25 -2.85
C ALA A 222 -6.35 12.57 -3.14
N MET A 223 -6.76 11.70 -2.21
CA MET A 223 -8.06 11.05 -2.21
C MET A 223 -8.76 11.31 -0.88
N LEU A 224 -10.04 11.66 -0.92
CA LEU A 224 -10.91 11.82 0.25
C LEU A 224 -11.89 10.66 0.29
N GLN A 225 -11.92 9.93 1.39
CA GLN A 225 -12.82 8.79 1.59
C GLN A 225 -13.45 8.78 2.98
N GLY A 226 -14.46 7.94 3.17
CA GLY A 226 -15.05 7.69 4.48
C GLY A 226 -13.99 7.16 5.46
N TYR A 227 -14.03 7.63 6.69
CA TYR A 227 -13.16 7.12 7.74
C TYR A 227 -13.85 5.99 8.51
N ALA A 228 -13.24 4.82 8.54
CA ALA A 228 -13.72 3.66 9.29
C ALA A 228 -13.40 3.83 10.79
N ALA A 229 -14.15 4.69 11.46
CA ALA A 229 -14.02 4.86 12.91
C ALA A 229 -14.34 3.55 13.63
N ASN A 230 -13.66 3.28 14.74
CA ASN A 230 -13.82 2.06 15.54
C ASN A 230 -13.55 0.76 14.76
N SER A 231 -12.66 0.81 13.78
CA SER A 231 -12.18 -0.37 13.08
C SER A 231 -10.94 -0.97 13.77
N ALA A 232 -10.74 -2.26 13.55
CA ALA A 232 -9.51 -2.96 13.89
C ALA A 232 -8.91 -3.53 12.59
N ASP A 233 -7.59 -3.43 12.44
CA ASP A 233 -6.93 -4.05 11.29
C ASP A 233 -6.85 -5.57 11.46
N GLY A 234 -6.96 -6.28 10.34
CA GLY A 234 -6.99 -7.74 10.31
C GLY A 234 -5.68 -8.37 10.80
N TRP A 235 -4.56 -7.70 10.60
CA TRP A 235 -3.26 -8.17 11.08
C TRP A 235 -3.21 -8.23 12.60
N SER A 236 -3.55 -7.16 13.30
CA SER A 236 -3.57 -7.10 14.75
C SER A 236 -4.55 -8.12 15.36
N MET A 237 -5.70 -8.32 14.71
CA MET A 237 -6.68 -9.34 15.14
C MET A 237 -6.12 -10.75 14.98
N ALA A 238 -5.50 -11.07 13.85
CA ALA A 238 -4.87 -12.35 13.59
C ALA A 238 -3.75 -12.64 14.59
N LEU A 239 -2.85 -11.69 14.84
CA LEU A 239 -1.77 -11.82 15.82
C LEU A 239 -2.33 -12.10 17.22
N THR A 240 -3.43 -11.46 17.61
CA THR A 240 -4.08 -11.71 18.90
C THR A 240 -4.59 -13.15 18.97
N SER A 241 -5.27 -13.64 17.93
CA SER A 241 -5.77 -15.01 17.86
C SER A 241 -4.65 -16.07 17.92
N VAL A 242 -3.53 -15.84 17.19
CA VAL A 242 -2.37 -16.73 17.25
C VAL A 242 -1.76 -16.74 18.66
N ARG A 243 -1.57 -15.56 19.26
CA ARG A 243 -1.01 -15.44 20.61
C ARG A 243 -1.84 -16.18 21.65
N ASP A 244 -3.17 -16.08 21.56
CA ASP A 244 -4.08 -16.77 22.49
C ASP A 244 -3.96 -18.30 22.31
N LEU A 245 -3.85 -18.81 21.07
CA LEU A 245 -3.61 -20.22 20.79
C LEU A 245 -2.26 -20.70 21.34
N LEU A 246 -1.19 -19.95 21.14
CA LEU A 246 0.15 -20.34 21.63
C LEU A 246 0.23 -20.32 23.16
N ALA A 247 -0.53 -19.44 23.81
CA ALA A 247 -0.63 -19.40 25.28
C ALA A 247 -1.39 -20.63 25.87
N GLU A 248 -2.33 -21.21 25.10
CA GLU A 248 -3.12 -22.37 25.45
C GLU A 248 -2.80 -23.57 24.53
N ALA A 249 -1.51 -23.84 24.30
CA ALA A 249 -1.02 -24.78 23.29
C ALA A 249 -1.50 -26.24 23.47
N ASP A 250 -2.06 -26.62 24.61
CA ASP A 250 -2.71 -27.88 24.82
C ASP A 250 -4.03 -28.00 24.03
N LEU A 251 -4.68 -26.88 23.74
CA LEU A 251 -5.89 -26.80 22.94
C LEU A 251 -5.56 -26.73 21.44
N ARG A 252 -6.56 -27.11 20.63
CA ARG A 252 -6.50 -26.95 19.17
C ARG A 252 -7.03 -25.55 18.75
N ALA A 253 -6.75 -25.15 17.52
CA ALA A 253 -7.15 -23.84 17.02
C ALA A 253 -8.68 -23.60 17.04
N ASP A 254 -9.48 -24.68 16.95
CA ASP A 254 -10.96 -24.62 17.02
C ASP A 254 -11.53 -24.73 18.46
N GLU A 255 -10.68 -24.99 19.44
CA GLU A 255 -11.05 -25.13 20.83
C GLU A 255 -10.76 -23.88 21.68
N VAL A 256 -9.85 -23.02 21.17
CA VAL A 256 -9.46 -21.78 21.86
C VAL A 256 -10.49 -20.68 21.60
N GLY A 257 -10.83 -19.93 22.66
CA GLY A 257 -11.63 -18.71 22.51
C GLY A 257 -10.88 -17.68 21.67
N GLY A 258 -11.51 -17.17 20.57
CA GLY A 258 -10.84 -16.24 19.66
C GLY A 258 -10.36 -16.88 18.36
N ASP A 259 -10.91 -18.05 17.99
CA ASP A 259 -10.70 -18.68 16.67
C ASP A 259 -10.98 -17.68 15.52
N PHE A 260 -9.96 -17.40 14.71
CA PHE A 260 -10.02 -16.41 13.62
C PHE A 260 -10.66 -16.96 12.34
N ALA A 261 -10.97 -18.27 12.26
CA ALA A 261 -11.47 -18.91 11.03
C ALA A 261 -12.79 -18.29 10.54
N GLY A 262 -13.68 -17.90 11.46
CA GLY A 262 -14.91 -17.19 11.11
C GLY A 262 -14.66 -15.81 10.46
N GLU A 263 -13.64 -15.10 10.90
CA GLU A 263 -13.23 -13.82 10.31
C GLU A 263 -12.48 -14.06 8.99
N ALA A 264 -11.58 -15.04 8.91
CA ALA A 264 -10.91 -15.42 7.66
C ALA A 264 -11.91 -15.78 6.55
N HIS A 265 -12.97 -16.51 6.90
CA HIS A 265 -14.06 -16.80 5.95
C HIS A 265 -14.77 -15.50 5.48
N ARG A 266 -15.04 -14.55 6.38
CA ARG A 266 -15.66 -13.27 6.00
C ARG A 266 -14.74 -12.44 5.10
N ILE A 267 -13.44 -12.37 5.41
CA ILE A 267 -12.43 -11.73 4.57
C ILE A 267 -12.43 -12.36 3.17
N GLY A 268 -12.48 -13.71 3.06
CA GLY A 268 -12.57 -14.40 1.79
C GLY A 268 -13.78 -13.95 0.96
N LYS A 269 -14.94 -13.76 1.61
CA LYS A 269 -16.15 -13.23 0.95
C LYS A 269 -15.98 -11.80 0.46
N THR A 270 -15.41 -10.92 1.29
CA THR A 270 -15.13 -9.52 0.96
C THR A 270 -14.19 -9.41 -0.23
N VAL A 271 -13.07 -10.14 -0.22
CA VAL A 271 -12.11 -10.15 -1.33
C VAL A 271 -12.73 -10.66 -2.63
N ALA A 272 -13.55 -11.72 -2.56
CA ALA A 272 -14.25 -12.24 -3.72
C ALA A 272 -15.26 -11.23 -4.30
N ALA A 273 -16.00 -10.52 -3.44
CA ALA A 273 -16.93 -9.47 -3.86
C ALA A 273 -16.20 -8.33 -4.58
N VAL A 274 -15.10 -7.83 -4.01
CA VAL A 274 -14.24 -6.81 -4.63
C VAL A 274 -13.74 -7.28 -6.01
N HIS A 275 -13.26 -8.52 -6.12
CA HIS A 275 -12.78 -9.05 -7.41
C HIS A 275 -13.89 -9.11 -8.45
N LEU A 276 -15.11 -9.55 -8.10
CA LEU A 276 -16.24 -9.59 -9.02
C LEU A 276 -16.69 -8.20 -9.44
N GLU A 277 -16.73 -7.25 -8.54
CA GLU A 277 -17.10 -5.87 -8.81
C GLU A 277 -16.08 -5.18 -9.71
N LEU A 278 -14.78 -5.37 -9.46
CA LEU A 278 -13.71 -4.87 -10.33
C LEU A 278 -13.76 -5.50 -11.72
N ALA A 279 -14.00 -6.81 -11.80
CA ALA A 279 -14.18 -7.52 -13.06
C ALA A 279 -15.36 -6.95 -13.87
N HIS A 280 -16.48 -6.68 -13.20
CA HIS A 280 -17.65 -6.07 -13.82
C HIS A 280 -17.41 -4.64 -14.29
N ALA A 281 -16.78 -3.82 -13.44
CA ALA A 281 -16.59 -2.39 -13.69
C ALA A 281 -15.47 -2.09 -14.72
N LEU A 282 -14.39 -2.86 -14.70
CA LEU A 282 -13.17 -2.60 -15.49
C LEU A 282 -12.89 -3.66 -16.57
N GLY A 283 -13.69 -4.74 -16.58
CA GLY A 283 -13.56 -5.83 -17.53
C GLY A 283 -12.49 -6.86 -17.15
N THR A 284 -12.53 -7.96 -17.91
CA THR A 284 -11.59 -9.09 -17.78
C THR A 284 -11.05 -9.48 -19.14
N ARG A 285 -9.90 -10.18 -19.15
CA ARG A 285 -9.38 -10.86 -20.33
C ARG A 285 -8.89 -12.26 -19.94
N PRO A 286 -8.87 -13.23 -20.85
CA PRO A 286 -8.35 -14.57 -20.55
C PRO A 286 -6.85 -14.51 -20.23
N LEU A 287 -6.40 -15.37 -19.33
CA LEU A 287 -4.98 -15.72 -19.20
C LEU A 287 -4.66 -16.73 -20.32
N ASP A 288 -4.42 -16.21 -21.52
CA ASP A 288 -4.03 -17.02 -22.68
C ASP A 288 -2.56 -17.45 -22.62
N ASP A 289 -2.13 -18.30 -23.54
CA ASP A 289 -0.76 -18.84 -23.56
C ASP A 289 0.32 -17.76 -23.65
N ALA A 290 0.04 -16.62 -24.26
CA ALA A 290 1.00 -15.53 -24.36
C ALA A 290 1.11 -14.81 -23.00
N ALA A 291 -0.01 -14.46 -22.40
CA ALA A 291 -0.06 -13.84 -21.09
C ALA A 291 0.51 -14.75 -20.00
N ALA A 292 0.27 -16.06 -20.06
CA ALA A 292 0.83 -17.03 -19.13
C ALA A 292 2.37 -17.09 -19.22
N ARG A 293 2.93 -17.03 -20.43
CA ARG A 293 4.39 -16.94 -20.62
C ARG A 293 4.98 -15.64 -20.08
N ASP A 294 4.31 -14.50 -20.30
CA ASP A 294 4.77 -13.22 -19.75
C ASP A 294 4.81 -13.26 -18.21
N VAL A 295 3.79 -13.85 -17.57
CA VAL A 295 3.75 -14.03 -16.11
C VAL A 295 4.85 -14.97 -15.64
N GLU A 296 5.06 -16.10 -16.30
CA GLU A 296 6.13 -17.06 -15.99
C GLU A 296 7.51 -16.39 -16.08
N GLU A 297 7.79 -15.68 -17.18
CA GLU A 297 9.07 -15.01 -17.41
C GLU A 297 9.36 -14.00 -16.29
N TRP A 298 8.35 -13.18 -15.93
CA TRP A 298 8.48 -12.21 -14.86
C TRP A 298 8.71 -12.85 -13.48
N MET A 299 8.05 -13.99 -13.18
CA MET A 299 8.29 -14.75 -11.95
C MET A 299 9.71 -15.35 -11.92
N LEU A 300 10.21 -15.87 -13.05
CA LEU A 300 11.55 -16.42 -13.17
C LEU A 300 12.64 -15.35 -13.05
N GLU A 301 12.45 -14.17 -13.62
CA GLU A 301 13.37 -13.03 -13.42
C GLU A 301 13.44 -12.59 -11.94
N ARG A 302 12.30 -12.60 -11.22
CA ARG A 302 12.29 -12.35 -9.79
C ARG A 302 13.06 -13.42 -9.03
N LEU A 303 12.84 -14.69 -9.36
CA LEU A 303 13.55 -15.81 -8.78
C LEU A 303 15.06 -15.69 -8.97
N ASP A 304 15.51 -15.33 -10.17
CA ASP A 304 16.94 -15.19 -10.47
C ASP A 304 17.58 -14.07 -9.63
N ARG A 305 16.88 -12.95 -9.46
CA ARG A 305 17.32 -11.87 -8.56
C ARG A 305 17.39 -12.32 -7.10
N ALA A 306 16.43 -13.12 -6.65
CA ALA A 306 16.39 -13.63 -5.29
C ALA A 306 17.50 -14.65 -5.04
N ALA A 307 17.73 -15.57 -5.98
CA ALA A 307 18.79 -16.56 -5.91
C ALA A 307 20.20 -15.94 -5.92
N ALA A 308 20.39 -14.83 -6.64
CA ALA A 308 21.63 -14.07 -6.61
C ALA A 308 21.90 -13.35 -5.27
N ALA A 309 20.87 -13.12 -4.47
CA ALA A 309 20.94 -12.36 -3.23
C ALA A 309 20.89 -13.22 -1.95
N VAL A 310 20.32 -14.45 -2.02
CA VAL A 310 20.03 -15.28 -0.85
C VAL A 310 20.34 -16.76 -1.14
N ASP A 311 21.32 -17.32 -0.44
CA ASP A 311 21.77 -18.70 -0.62
C ASP A 311 20.65 -19.73 -0.48
N GLY A 312 19.77 -19.58 0.49
CA GLY A 312 18.64 -20.49 0.71
C GLY A 312 17.63 -20.52 -0.45
N VAL A 313 17.59 -19.48 -1.30
CA VAL A 313 16.82 -19.46 -2.55
C VAL A 313 17.64 -20.10 -3.68
N ALA A 314 18.93 -19.81 -3.76
CA ALA A 314 19.84 -20.37 -4.76
C ALA A 314 19.86 -21.92 -4.73
N GLU A 315 19.92 -22.50 -3.54
CA GLU A 315 19.89 -23.96 -3.32
C GLU A 315 18.61 -24.62 -3.85
N GLN A 316 17.49 -23.91 -3.88
CA GLN A 316 16.19 -24.45 -4.27
C GLN A 316 15.71 -23.90 -5.64
N ARG A 317 16.55 -23.11 -6.33
CA ARG A 317 16.18 -22.38 -7.55
C ARG A 317 15.49 -23.25 -8.60
N ASP A 318 16.04 -24.41 -8.92
CA ASP A 318 15.49 -25.27 -9.97
C ASP A 318 14.14 -25.89 -9.58
N ALA A 319 13.97 -26.23 -8.30
CA ALA A 319 12.71 -26.73 -7.77
C ALA A 319 11.63 -25.63 -7.78
N ILE A 320 12.00 -24.40 -7.40
CA ILE A 320 11.12 -23.23 -7.45
C ILE A 320 10.73 -22.95 -8.91
N ALA A 321 11.70 -22.88 -9.82
CA ALA A 321 11.45 -22.64 -11.23
C ALA A 321 10.50 -23.68 -11.85
N ALA A 322 10.60 -24.95 -11.44
CA ALA A 322 9.70 -26.00 -11.90
C ALA A 322 8.25 -25.76 -11.50
N VAL A 323 8.01 -25.23 -10.29
CA VAL A 323 6.64 -24.85 -9.83
C VAL A 323 6.15 -23.60 -10.56
N LEU A 324 6.99 -22.58 -10.73
CA LEU A 324 6.59 -21.32 -11.40
C LEU A 324 6.19 -21.57 -12.87
N ARG A 325 6.83 -22.50 -13.55
CA ARG A 325 6.44 -22.94 -14.91
C ARG A 325 5.05 -23.59 -14.97
N GLY A 326 4.49 -23.96 -13.81
CA GLY A 326 3.11 -24.45 -13.72
C GLY A 326 2.06 -23.44 -14.19
N VAL A 327 2.38 -22.14 -14.22
CA VAL A 327 1.45 -21.10 -14.72
C VAL A 327 1.03 -21.36 -16.17
N THR A 328 1.97 -21.77 -17.04
CA THR A 328 1.69 -22.06 -18.46
C THR A 328 0.93 -23.37 -18.69
N SER A 329 0.88 -24.25 -17.68
CA SER A 329 0.09 -25.49 -17.72
C SER A 329 -1.18 -25.44 -16.86
N ALA A 330 -1.42 -24.32 -16.21
CA ALA A 330 -2.60 -24.13 -15.37
C ALA A 330 -3.89 -24.15 -16.19
N GLY A 331 -4.99 -24.52 -15.53
CA GLY A 331 -6.33 -24.46 -16.14
C GLY A 331 -6.74 -23.04 -16.52
N PRO A 332 -7.89 -22.89 -17.21
CA PRO A 332 -8.40 -21.58 -17.61
C PRO A 332 -8.48 -20.61 -16.44
N SER A 333 -7.98 -19.39 -16.65
CA SER A 333 -8.01 -18.30 -15.67
C SER A 333 -8.23 -16.97 -16.38
N THR A 334 -8.52 -15.93 -15.61
CA THR A 334 -8.75 -14.57 -16.11
C THR A 334 -7.76 -13.59 -15.50
N LEU A 335 -7.50 -12.52 -16.25
CA LEU A 335 -6.76 -11.35 -15.81
C LEU A 335 -7.73 -10.18 -15.67
N GLN A 336 -7.60 -9.42 -14.61
CA GLN A 336 -8.42 -8.24 -14.32
C GLN A 336 -7.61 -7.24 -13.49
N ARG A 337 -8.20 -6.09 -13.19
CA ARG A 337 -7.65 -5.21 -12.16
C ARG A 337 -7.85 -5.88 -10.80
N ILE A 338 -6.81 -5.88 -9.99
CA ILE A 338 -6.74 -6.50 -8.67
C ILE A 338 -6.17 -5.52 -7.66
N HIS A 339 -6.20 -5.84 -6.38
CA HIS A 339 -5.55 -5.05 -5.33
C HIS A 339 -4.03 -4.95 -5.53
N GLY A 340 -3.39 -6.07 -5.78
CA GLY A 340 -1.97 -6.17 -6.15
C GLY A 340 -0.96 -6.16 -5.01
N ASP A 341 -1.38 -5.82 -3.77
CA ASP A 341 -0.59 -5.94 -2.54
C ASP A 341 -1.48 -6.29 -1.33
N LEU A 342 -2.40 -7.22 -1.54
CA LEU A 342 -3.37 -7.63 -0.52
C LEU A 342 -2.70 -8.41 0.62
N HIS A 343 -3.04 -8.08 1.85
CA HIS A 343 -2.65 -8.79 3.06
C HIS A 343 -3.57 -8.39 4.23
N LEU A 344 -3.47 -9.08 5.37
CA LEU A 344 -4.33 -8.82 6.54
C LEU A 344 -4.30 -7.37 7.04
N GLY A 345 -3.19 -6.64 6.83
CA GLY A 345 -3.09 -5.23 7.19
C GLY A 345 -3.89 -4.29 6.28
N GLN A 346 -4.38 -4.79 5.12
CA GLN A 346 -5.23 -4.03 4.19
C GLN A 346 -6.73 -4.36 4.38
N GLU A 347 -7.05 -5.08 5.44
CA GLU A 347 -8.40 -5.46 5.81
C GLU A 347 -8.79 -4.79 7.13
N LEU A 348 -9.87 -4.02 7.13
CA LEU A 348 -10.39 -3.35 8.32
C LEU A 348 -11.71 -3.98 8.77
N ARG A 349 -11.72 -4.51 9.98
CA ARG A 349 -12.94 -5.00 10.64
C ARG A 349 -13.71 -3.85 11.23
N THR A 350 -14.91 -3.60 10.71
CA THR A 350 -15.84 -2.59 11.20
C THR A 350 -17.03 -3.25 11.91
N PRO A 351 -17.88 -2.50 12.62
CA PRO A 351 -19.10 -3.06 13.23
C PRO A 351 -20.06 -3.74 12.22
N THR A 352 -20.00 -3.36 10.95
CA THR A 352 -20.91 -3.85 9.89
C THR A 352 -20.31 -4.93 9.01
N GLY A 353 -18.99 -5.03 8.92
CA GLY A 353 -18.32 -5.98 8.01
C GLY A 353 -16.82 -5.74 7.91
N TRP A 354 -16.22 -6.25 6.85
CA TRP A 354 -14.84 -5.99 6.49
C TRP A 354 -14.77 -4.98 5.36
N LEU A 355 -13.73 -4.15 5.35
CA LEU A 355 -13.43 -3.21 4.28
C LEU A 355 -12.00 -3.47 3.78
N VAL A 356 -11.84 -3.52 2.47
CA VAL A 356 -10.54 -3.52 1.81
C VAL A 356 -10.07 -2.08 1.62
N ILE A 357 -8.81 -1.81 1.93
CA ILE A 357 -8.20 -0.48 1.83
C ILE A 357 -6.88 -0.54 1.06
N ASP A 358 -6.40 0.63 0.58
CA ASP A 358 -5.03 0.81 0.05
C ASP A 358 -4.73 0.04 -1.24
N PHE A 359 -5.50 0.31 -2.30
CA PHE A 359 -5.36 -0.30 -3.63
C PHE A 359 -4.17 0.25 -4.45
N GLU A 360 -3.14 0.79 -3.81
CA GLU A 360 -1.97 1.32 -4.52
C GLU A 360 -1.16 0.24 -5.25
N GLY A 361 -1.33 -1.03 -4.86
CA GLY A 361 -0.50 -2.12 -5.32
C GLY A 361 0.91 -2.09 -4.74
N GLU A 362 1.76 -3.04 -5.18
CA GLU A 362 3.10 -3.24 -4.63
C GLU A 362 4.01 -2.00 -4.82
N PRO A 363 4.50 -1.36 -3.73
CA PRO A 363 5.24 -0.09 -3.80
C PRO A 363 6.54 -0.15 -4.61
N SER A 364 7.15 -1.34 -4.73
CA SER A 364 8.39 -1.57 -5.48
C SER A 364 8.19 -1.57 -7.00
N LYS A 365 6.94 -1.65 -7.49
CA LYS A 365 6.59 -1.66 -8.91
C LYS A 365 6.40 -0.25 -9.48
N SER A 366 6.65 -0.12 -10.78
CA SER A 366 6.30 1.10 -11.51
C SER A 366 4.77 1.30 -11.55
N LEU A 367 4.31 2.52 -11.78
CA LEU A 367 2.88 2.77 -11.95
C LEU A 367 2.30 1.93 -13.10
N ALA A 368 3.01 1.85 -14.22
CA ALA A 368 2.61 1.05 -15.38
C ALA A 368 2.41 -0.43 -15.04
N ASP A 369 3.27 -1.00 -14.18
CA ASP A 369 3.14 -2.39 -13.73
C ASP A 369 2.02 -2.58 -12.72
N ARG A 370 1.75 -1.58 -11.86
CA ARG A 370 0.67 -1.63 -10.87
C ARG A 370 -0.73 -1.57 -11.49
N VAL A 371 -0.87 -0.92 -12.65
CA VAL A 371 -2.15 -0.82 -13.37
C VAL A 371 -2.39 -1.97 -14.34
N ARG A 372 -1.41 -2.86 -14.57
CA ARG A 372 -1.60 -4.02 -15.46
C ARG A 372 -2.60 -5.00 -14.85
N PRO A 373 -3.55 -5.53 -15.65
CA PRO A 373 -4.39 -6.64 -15.23
C PRO A 373 -3.54 -7.87 -14.84
N ASP A 374 -3.90 -8.50 -13.73
CA ASP A 374 -3.27 -9.73 -13.24
C ASP A 374 -4.34 -10.73 -12.80
N SER A 375 -3.95 -11.95 -12.45
CA SER A 375 -4.89 -12.95 -11.95
C SER A 375 -5.36 -12.62 -10.54
N PRO A 376 -6.66 -12.75 -10.21
CA PRO A 376 -7.16 -12.69 -8.84
C PRO A 376 -6.44 -13.65 -7.88
N MET A 377 -5.88 -14.76 -8.42
CA MET A 377 -5.09 -15.72 -7.65
C MET A 377 -3.85 -15.08 -7.00
N ARG A 378 -3.34 -13.96 -7.54
CA ARG A 378 -2.25 -13.22 -6.93
C ARG A 378 -2.63 -12.66 -5.57
N ASP A 379 -3.81 -12.00 -5.46
CA ASP A 379 -4.30 -11.46 -4.19
C ASP A 379 -4.70 -12.59 -3.22
N VAL A 380 -5.33 -13.65 -3.72
CA VAL A 380 -5.62 -14.84 -2.94
C VAL A 380 -4.33 -15.43 -2.34
N ALA A 381 -3.31 -15.67 -3.17
CA ALA A 381 -2.03 -16.19 -2.73
C ALA A 381 -1.35 -15.28 -1.68
N ALA A 382 -1.40 -13.97 -1.90
CA ALA A 382 -0.84 -12.99 -0.96
C ALA A 382 -1.57 -13.02 0.39
N MET A 383 -2.90 -13.15 0.41
CA MET A 383 -3.66 -13.32 1.65
C MET A 383 -3.33 -14.65 2.35
N LEU A 384 -3.22 -15.75 1.62
CA LEU A 384 -2.80 -17.03 2.20
C LEU A 384 -1.41 -16.93 2.83
N ARG A 385 -0.49 -16.21 2.20
CA ARG A 385 0.83 -15.90 2.75
C ARG A 385 0.74 -15.06 4.02
N SER A 386 -0.20 -14.11 4.08
CA SER A 386 -0.39 -13.26 5.26
C SER A 386 -0.82 -14.05 6.50
N PHE A 387 -1.62 -15.12 6.35
CA PHE A 387 -1.92 -16.04 7.47
C PHE A 387 -0.67 -16.80 7.93
N ASP A 388 0.17 -17.29 7.02
CA ASP A 388 1.45 -17.89 7.36
C ASP A 388 2.32 -16.92 8.17
N TYR A 389 2.40 -15.65 7.72
CA TYR A 389 3.15 -14.61 8.41
C TYR A 389 2.64 -14.35 9.82
N ALA A 390 1.33 -14.23 10.03
CA ALA A 390 0.75 -14.01 11.34
C ALA A 390 1.12 -15.13 12.32
N ALA A 391 0.99 -16.40 11.87
CA ALA A 391 1.29 -17.57 12.68
C ALA A 391 2.77 -17.65 13.08
N PHE A 392 3.67 -17.53 12.09
CA PHE A 392 5.10 -17.76 12.33
C PHE A 392 5.83 -16.53 12.85
N HIS A 393 5.28 -15.33 12.69
CA HIS A 393 5.77 -14.15 13.39
C HIS A 393 5.55 -14.27 14.90
N GLN A 394 4.33 -14.62 15.31
CA GLN A 394 4.03 -14.82 16.74
C GLN A 394 4.84 -15.97 17.35
N LEU A 395 5.02 -17.07 16.60
CA LEU A 395 5.88 -18.16 17.06
C LEU A 395 7.33 -17.67 17.26
N ALA A 396 7.89 -16.92 16.31
CA ALA A 396 9.24 -16.40 16.42
C ALA A 396 9.40 -15.43 17.59
N GLU A 397 8.41 -14.58 17.87
CA GLU A 397 8.43 -13.70 19.06
C GLU A 397 8.39 -14.51 20.37
N TRP A 398 7.60 -15.59 20.40
CA TRP A 398 7.52 -16.48 21.56
C TRP A 398 8.85 -17.20 21.80
N GLU A 399 9.46 -17.76 20.76
CA GLU A 399 10.74 -18.48 20.82
C GLU A 399 11.91 -17.59 21.28
N GLN A 400 11.88 -16.28 20.98
CA GLN A 400 12.89 -15.33 21.50
C GLN A 400 12.89 -15.21 23.04
N SER A 401 11.77 -15.54 23.68
CA SER A 401 11.62 -15.50 25.14
C SER A 401 11.75 -16.88 25.81
N ALA A 402 11.88 -17.96 25.03
CA ALA A 402 11.99 -19.33 25.50
C ALA A 402 13.43 -19.82 25.46
N ASP A 403 13.79 -20.72 26.39
CA ASP A 403 15.13 -21.32 26.43
C ASP A 403 15.35 -22.36 25.34
N GLU A 404 14.30 -23.06 24.89
CA GLU A 404 14.33 -24.06 23.82
C GLU A 404 13.08 -23.97 22.94
N PRO A 405 13.20 -24.27 21.61
CA PRO A 405 12.04 -24.38 20.72
C PRO A 405 11.06 -25.47 21.17
N ASP A 406 9.77 -25.16 21.16
CA ASP A 406 8.73 -26.13 21.46
C ASP A 406 8.05 -26.66 20.17
N PRO A 407 8.25 -27.93 19.80
CA PRO A 407 7.61 -28.51 18.61
C PRO A 407 6.07 -28.52 18.67
N GLN A 408 5.46 -28.39 19.85
CA GLN A 408 4.01 -28.27 19.98
C GLN A 408 3.52 -26.89 19.51
N LEU A 409 4.19 -25.82 19.91
CA LEU A 409 3.87 -24.46 19.46
C LEU A 409 3.99 -24.35 17.94
N GLU A 410 5.03 -24.94 17.34
CA GLU A 410 5.19 -24.98 15.89
C GLU A 410 4.01 -25.69 15.19
N ARG A 411 3.57 -26.84 15.72
CA ARG A 411 2.37 -27.53 15.21
C ARG A 411 1.11 -26.70 15.35
N ARG A 412 0.93 -25.99 16.46
CA ARG A 412 -0.23 -25.11 16.68
C ARG A 412 -0.23 -23.89 15.73
N ALA A 413 0.93 -23.28 15.51
CA ALA A 413 1.08 -22.20 14.53
C ALA A 413 0.70 -22.68 13.12
N GLN A 414 1.19 -23.87 12.71
CA GLN A 414 0.83 -24.45 11.41
C GLN A 414 -0.66 -24.77 11.31
N GLU A 415 -1.24 -25.38 12.34
CA GLU A 415 -2.68 -25.69 12.42
C GLU A 415 -3.54 -24.41 12.27
N TRP A 416 -3.16 -23.34 12.96
CA TRP A 416 -3.83 -22.04 12.85
C TRP A 416 -3.76 -21.50 11.42
N ALA A 417 -2.58 -21.50 10.82
CA ALA A 417 -2.40 -21.03 9.46
C ALA A 417 -3.27 -21.84 8.47
N ASP A 418 -3.21 -23.17 8.51
CA ASP A 418 -3.92 -24.04 7.58
C ASP A 418 -5.46 -23.91 7.75
N ARG A 419 -5.94 -23.78 9.00
CA ARG A 419 -7.35 -23.55 9.30
C ARG A 419 -7.86 -22.24 8.69
N ASN A 420 -7.14 -21.15 8.89
CA ASN A 420 -7.54 -19.83 8.39
C ASN A 420 -7.43 -19.72 6.89
N ARG A 421 -6.40 -20.33 6.29
CA ARG A 421 -6.24 -20.44 4.83
C ARG A 421 -7.44 -21.19 4.20
N SER A 422 -7.84 -22.31 4.81
CA SER A 422 -9.01 -23.08 4.36
C SER A 422 -10.28 -22.25 4.46
N ALA A 423 -10.55 -21.64 5.62
CA ALA A 423 -11.72 -20.82 5.86
C ALA A 423 -11.82 -19.63 4.89
N PHE A 424 -10.69 -18.97 4.58
CA PHE A 424 -10.63 -17.91 3.58
C PHE A 424 -11.01 -18.42 2.19
N CYS A 425 -10.45 -19.56 1.73
CA CYS A 425 -10.80 -20.15 0.44
C CYS A 425 -12.28 -20.54 0.36
N ASP A 426 -12.84 -21.09 1.45
CA ASP A 426 -14.26 -21.43 1.53
C ASP A 426 -15.15 -20.18 1.39
N GLY A 427 -14.78 -19.08 2.08
CA GLY A 427 -15.47 -17.80 1.98
C GLY A 427 -15.37 -17.20 0.58
N TYR A 428 -14.19 -17.24 -0.03
CA TYR A 428 -13.95 -16.78 -1.39
C TYR A 428 -14.79 -17.57 -2.40
N ALA A 429 -14.77 -18.90 -2.32
CA ALA A 429 -15.55 -19.79 -3.18
C ALA A 429 -17.06 -19.57 -3.06
N GLN A 430 -17.56 -19.29 -1.85
CA GLN A 430 -18.97 -19.03 -1.60
C GLN A 430 -19.50 -17.84 -2.43
N VAL A 431 -18.70 -16.81 -2.64
CA VAL A 431 -19.10 -15.58 -3.34
C VAL A 431 -18.69 -15.62 -4.81
N SER A 432 -17.45 -16.02 -5.12
CA SER A 432 -16.95 -16.07 -6.51
C SER A 432 -17.55 -17.22 -7.34
N GLY A 433 -18.04 -18.28 -6.68
CA GLY A 433 -18.46 -19.51 -7.34
C GLY A 433 -17.30 -20.38 -7.84
N THR A 434 -16.05 -20.03 -7.51
CA THR A 434 -14.83 -20.76 -7.91
C THR A 434 -13.93 -20.93 -6.70
N ASP A 435 -13.61 -22.18 -6.35
CA ASP A 435 -12.65 -22.45 -5.25
C ASP A 435 -11.21 -22.22 -5.76
N PRO A 436 -10.45 -21.33 -5.13
CA PRO A 436 -9.04 -21.13 -5.50
C PRO A 436 -8.19 -22.42 -5.52
N ARG A 437 -8.56 -23.41 -4.71
CA ARG A 437 -7.87 -24.71 -4.60
C ARG A 437 -8.13 -25.65 -5.79
N GLU A 438 -9.13 -25.35 -6.65
CA GLU A 438 -9.40 -26.14 -7.86
C GLU A 438 -8.35 -25.92 -8.97
N ASN A 439 -7.56 -24.84 -8.88
CA ASN A 439 -6.41 -24.60 -9.76
C ASN A 439 -5.11 -24.59 -8.94
N PRO A 440 -4.67 -25.75 -8.41
CA PRO A 440 -3.59 -25.84 -7.46
C PRO A 440 -2.22 -25.47 -8.07
N GLU A 441 -2.01 -25.68 -9.38
CA GLU A 441 -0.79 -25.29 -10.06
C GLU A 441 -0.65 -23.78 -10.09
N LEU A 442 -1.70 -23.07 -10.46
CA LEU A 442 -1.70 -21.61 -10.52
C LEU A 442 -1.55 -20.99 -9.13
N LEU A 443 -2.36 -21.45 -8.16
CA LEU A 443 -2.31 -20.95 -6.79
C LEU A 443 -0.92 -21.14 -6.18
N ARG A 444 -0.35 -22.34 -6.35
CA ARG A 444 0.98 -22.66 -5.82
C ARG A 444 2.08 -21.82 -6.45
N ALA A 445 1.99 -21.54 -7.76
CA ALA A 445 2.95 -20.68 -8.43
C ALA A 445 2.91 -19.24 -7.88
N TYR A 446 1.71 -18.65 -7.69
CA TYR A 446 1.57 -17.32 -7.10
C TYR A 446 2.00 -17.27 -5.63
N GLU A 447 1.69 -18.27 -4.81
CA GLU A 447 2.16 -18.34 -3.43
C GLU A 447 3.70 -18.41 -3.36
N LEU A 448 4.33 -19.18 -4.25
CA LEU A 448 5.76 -19.32 -4.29
C LEU A 448 6.45 -18.06 -4.83
N ASP A 449 5.88 -17.40 -5.85
CA ASP A 449 6.35 -16.10 -6.33
C ASP A 449 6.30 -15.03 -5.23
N LYS A 450 5.18 -14.98 -4.46
CA LYS A 450 5.08 -14.04 -3.32
C LYS A 450 6.12 -14.37 -2.25
N ALA A 451 6.35 -15.66 -1.94
CA ALA A 451 7.38 -16.07 -0.98
C ALA A 451 8.80 -15.67 -1.44
N VAL A 452 9.10 -15.78 -2.72
CA VAL A 452 10.37 -15.31 -3.32
C VAL A 452 10.53 -13.80 -3.17
N TYR A 453 9.46 -13.04 -3.44
CA TYR A 453 9.46 -11.59 -3.22
C TYR A 453 9.72 -11.25 -1.75
N GLU A 454 9.02 -11.92 -0.84
CA GLU A 454 9.14 -11.71 0.61
C GLU A 454 10.56 -11.96 1.11
N VAL A 455 11.24 -13.01 0.63
CA VAL A 455 12.66 -13.26 0.98
C VAL A 455 13.53 -12.06 0.63
N LEU A 456 13.38 -11.49 -0.56
CA LEU A 456 14.15 -10.31 -0.98
C LEU A 456 13.82 -9.08 -0.12
N TYR A 457 12.55 -8.89 0.17
CA TYR A 457 12.08 -7.77 0.98
C TYR A 457 12.58 -7.85 2.43
N GLU A 458 12.44 -9.02 3.06
CA GLU A 458 12.85 -9.23 4.46
C GLU A 458 14.37 -9.16 4.61
N THR A 459 15.12 -9.70 3.66
CA THR A 459 16.59 -9.62 3.68
C THR A 459 17.07 -8.16 3.72
N ARG A 460 16.37 -7.26 3.06
CA ARG A 460 16.73 -5.83 3.00
C ARG A 460 16.20 -5.02 4.17
N ASN A 461 14.99 -5.33 4.63
CA ASN A 461 14.25 -4.45 5.54
C ASN A 461 14.12 -5.03 6.95
N ARG A 462 13.98 -6.37 7.10
CA ARG A 462 13.74 -7.06 8.37
C ARG A 462 14.44 -8.42 8.40
N PRO A 463 15.79 -8.47 8.46
CA PRO A 463 16.56 -9.74 8.33
C PRO A 463 16.13 -10.84 9.30
N GLY A 464 15.62 -10.50 10.48
CA GLY A 464 15.09 -11.47 11.45
C GLY A 464 13.84 -12.21 10.99
N TRP A 465 13.15 -11.75 9.93
CA TRP A 465 11.92 -12.36 9.41
C TRP A 465 12.15 -13.27 8.20
N VAL A 466 13.34 -13.31 7.63
CA VAL A 466 13.67 -14.10 6.43
C VAL A 466 13.36 -15.59 6.62
N ALA A 467 13.42 -16.11 7.84
CA ALA A 467 13.10 -17.50 8.15
C ALA A 467 11.64 -17.88 7.79
N ILE A 468 10.69 -16.92 7.88
CA ILE A 468 9.26 -17.14 7.61
C ILE A 468 9.04 -17.51 6.13
N PRO A 469 9.40 -16.67 5.15
CA PRO A 469 9.20 -17.02 3.74
C PRO A 469 10.05 -18.23 3.31
N LEU A 470 11.27 -18.41 3.81
CA LEU A 470 12.08 -19.60 3.52
C LEU A 470 11.43 -20.91 4.00
N ARG A 471 10.76 -20.89 5.18
CA ARG A 471 9.98 -22.01 5.67
C ARG A 471 8.82 -22.33 4.73
N SER A 472 8.07 -21.32 4.34
CA SER A 472 6.91 -21.50 3.44
C SER A 472 7.32 -21.98 2.06
N MET A 473 8.45 -21.52 1.53
CA MET A 473 9.01 -22.06 0.28
C MET A 473 9.26 -23.56 0.38
N ARG A 474 9.91 -24.04 1.47
CA ARG A 474 10.13 -25.47 1.71
C ARG A 474 8.83 -26.26 1.73
N ARG A 475 7.80 -25.73 2.43
CA ARG A 475 6.47 -26.34 2.46
C ARG A 475 5.83 -26.41 1.08
N LEU A 476 5.88 -25.34 0.33
CA LEU A 476 5.32 -25.25 -1.03
C LEU A 476 6.05 -26.11 -2.04
N LEU A 477 7.33 -26.44 -1.83
CA LEU A 477 8.10 -27.33 -2.68
C LEU A 477 7.89 -28.82 -2.36
N THR A 478 7.42 -29.13 -1.14
CA THR A 478 7.10 -30.51 -0.78
C THR A 478 5.89 -30.99 -1.61
N PRO A 479 6.00 -32.09 -2.35
CA PRO A 479 4.84 -32.66 -3.04
C PRO A 479 3.74 -32.94 -2.03
N VAL A 480 2.53 -32.46 -2.30
CA VAL A 480 1.35 -32.93 -1.56
C VAL A 480 1.24 -34.43 -1.81
N GLY A 481 1.63 -35.25 -0.83
CA GLY A 481 1.45 -36.69 -0.90
C GLY A 481 0.00 -36.96 -1.29
N ARG A 482 -0.22 -37.81 -2.28
CA ARG A 482 -1.56 -38.37 -2.54
C ARG A 482 -2.01 -38.93 -1.19
N ALA A 483 -2.91 -38.23 -0.54
CA ALA A 483 -3.61 -38.80 0.61
C ALA A 483 -4.19 -40.12 0.11
N GLU A 484 -3.77 -41.19 0.75
CA GLU A 484 -4.33 -42.51 0.56
C GLU A 484 -5.85 -42.39 0.64
N ARG A 485 -6.50 -42.79 -0.43
CA ARG A 485 -7.95 -42.82 -0.56
C ARG A 485 -8.55 -43.85 0.37
#